data_a42ff6944fc2669b0051b44e3b020417
#
_entry.id   a42ff6944fc2669b0051b44e3b020417
#
_cell.length_a   1.000
_cell.length_b   1.000
_cell.length_c   1.000
_cell.angle_alpha   90.00
_cell.angle_beta   90.00
_cell.angle_gamma   90.00
#
_symmetry.space_group_name_H-M   'P 1'
#
loop_
_entity.id
_entity.type
_entity.pdbx_description
1 polymer ?
#
loop_
_entity_poly.entity_id
_entity_poly.type
_entity_poly.pdbx_seq_one_letter_code
_entity_poly.pdbx_strand_id
1 'polypeptide(L)'
;MIVCGCDETINDLYETGLKNDNLNMIYKLNENNKVAVVTPHGLTDRVDINKIVMQGENLAPLECSVQIDTFGKECVEENKYLFFYRGSVAVPPLSMVDDLICISVCGINSQLMNFFINVKSNMKKLQFGEAKCHRIHVGKDKTVCPTLSIDKWKTKNIEPLDNTMSSLDDVHDGHHVIEDTNEEKYLGDIICSNGRNDKNVAARVKKGNGIIKQISSILEELFFGKYFFLVAKILRGSLFINSILLISEVWYNMTNANIEDLEKLDNILLRKIMEVGQSVPTAFLHLELGTLPLRFILKTRRILYLQYILKESEQSLMYKFLNAQMEDPKDGDWWLTVKDDMEELKMNVSLHEIQNMSKEKFKRQVQQTVESAAFE
;
A
#
# COMPACT_ATOMS: atom_id res chain seq x y z
N MET A 1 -11.44 -2.42 10.30
CA MET A 1 -11.96 -1.10 10.72
C MET A 1 -11.45 -0.87 12.12
N ILE A 2 -10.70 0.18 12.34
CA ILE A 2 -10.24 0.57 13.68
C ILE A 2 -11.31 1.46 14.28
N VAL A 3 -11.78 1.13 15.47
CA VAL A 3 -12.74 1.92 16.23
C VAL A 3 -11.94 2.77 17.21
N CYS A 4 -12.09 4.09 17.15
CA CYS A 4 -11.32 5.04 17.95
C CYS A 4 -12.20 5.76 18.97
N GLY A 5 -11.70 6.04 20.17
CA GLY A 5 -12.34 6.93 21.13
C GLY A 5 -12.15 8.40 20.70
N CYS A 6 -13.20 9.21 20.83
CA CYS A 6 -13.15 10.63 20.42
C CYS A 6 -12.12 11.43 21.22
N ASP A 7 -12.08 11.24 22.54
CA ASP A 7 -11.18 11.99 23.43
C ASP A 7 -9.70 11.65 23.20
N GLU A 8 -9.39 10.37 22.95
CA GLU A 8 -8.04 9.90 22.65
C GLU A 8 -7.56 10.49 21.33
N THR A 9 -8.41 10.53 20.30
CA THR A 9 -8.08 11.15 19.00
C THR A 9 -7.75 12.63 19.14
N ILE A 10 -8.53 13.37 19.93
CA ILE A 10 -8.32 14.79 20.17
C ILE A 10 -6.99 15.04 20.89
N ASN A 11 -6.65 14.20 21.87
CA ASN A 11 -5.35 14.31 22.56
C ASN A 11 -4.18 14.06 21.59
N ASP A 12 -4.26 13.00 20.77
CA ASP A 12 -3.24 12.70 19.78
C ASP A 12 -3.07 13.83 18.74
N LEU A 13 -4.16 14.43 18.27
CA LEU A 13 -4.14 15.60 17.39
C LEU A 13 -3.51 16.81 18.05
N TYR A 14 -3.78 17.04 19.34
CA TYR A 14 -3.14 18.11 20.10
C TYR A 14 -1.62 17.92 20.21
N GLU A 15 -1.18 16.70 20.50
CA GLU A 15 0.25 16.34 20.58
C GLU A 15 0.97 16.48 19.23
N THR A 16 0.29 16.26 18.11
CA THR A 16 0.85 16.49 16.77
C THR A 16 0.93 17.96 16.39
N GLY A 17 0.45 18.86 17.25
CA GLY A 17 0.57 20.31 17.08
C GLY A 17 -0.69 21.03 16.60
N LEU A 18 -1.81 20.32 16.42
CA LEU A 18 -3.09 20.93 16.11
C LEU A 18 -3.63 21.60 17.38
N LYS A 19 -3.92 22.91 17.32
CA LYS A 19 -4.28 23.72 18.50
C LYS A 19 -5.44 24.67 18.22
N ASN A 20 -6.00 25.20 19.29
CA ASN A 20 -7.00 26.28 19.28
C ASN A 20 -8.28 25.93 18.51
N ASP A 21 -8.74 26.87 17.66
CA ASP A 21 -10.01 26.77 16.95
C ASP A 21 -10.12 25.55 16.04
N ASN A 22 -9.00 25.11 15.44
CA ASN A 22 -8.99 23.93 14.58
C ASN A 22 -9.26 22.64 15.38
N LEU A 23 -8.63 22.50 16.55
CA LEU A 23 -8.88 21.35 17.44
C LEU A 23 -10.31 21.38 17.98
N ASN A 24 -10.80 22.56 18.41
CA ASN A 24 -12.17 22.74 18.87
C ASN A 24 -13.20 22.44 17.77
N MET A 25 -12.88 22.78 16.52
CA MET A 25 -13.74 22.46 15.38
C MET A 25 -13.86 20.94 15.18
N ILE A 26 -12.74 20.20 15.20
CA ILE A 26 -12.73 18.75 15.06
C ILE A 26 -13.47 18.11 16.24
N TYR A 27 -13.22 18.57 17.46
CA TYR A 27 -13.95 18.08 18.64
C TYR A 27 -15.47 18.22 18.47
N LYS A 28 -15.95 19.40 18.09
CA LYS A 28 -17.37 19.66 17.86
C LYS A 28 -17.97 18.88 16.70
N LEU A 29 -17.17 18.58 15.65
CA LEU A 29 -17.62 17.72 14.55
C LEU A 29 -17.83 16.27 14.98
N ASN A 30 -17.06 15.82 15.98
CA ASN A 30 -17.13 14.44 16.48
C ASN A 30 -17.98 14.29 17.75
N GLU A 31 -18.36 15.40 18.39
CA GLU A 31 -19.18 15.38 19.59
C GLU A 31 -20.66 15.10 19.26
N ASN A 32 -21.27 14.15 19.97
CA ASN A 32 -22.70 13.81 19.84
C ASN A 32 -23.15 13.37 18.44
N ASN A 33 -22.29 12.73 17.67
CA ASN A 33 -22.64 12.22 16.36
C ASN A 33 -23.72 11.14 16.45
N LYS A 34 -24.75 11.27 15.61
CA LYS A 34 -25.87 10.32 15.53
C LYS A 34 -26.03 9.84 14.09
N VAL A 35 -26.12 8.54 13.92
CA VAL A 35 -26.36 7.94 12.60
C VAL A 35 -27.74 7.28 12.57
N ALA A 36 -28.43 7.48 11.45
CA ALA A 36 -29.63 6.73 11.09
C ALA A 36 -29.37 6.02 9.75
N VAL A 37 -29.84 4.79 9.62
CA VAL A 37 -29.70 4.01 8.39
C VAL A 37 -30.94 4.25 7.51
N VAL A 38 -30.69 4.55 6.23
CA VAL A 38 -31.75 4.64 5.21
C VAL A 38 -32.15 3.22 4.82
N THR A 39 -33.37 2.84 5.04
CA THR A 39 -33.93 1.55 4.63
C THR A 39 -35.05 1.76 3.61
N PRO A 40 -35.45 0.71 2.88
CA PRO A 40 -36.63 0.80 1.99
C PRO A 40 -37.92 1.22 2.70
N HIS A 41 -37.99 1.11 4.03
CA HIS A 41 -39.15 1.46 4.86
C HIS A 41 -39.00 2.82 5.57
N GLY A 42 -37.95 3.57 5.32
CA GLY A 42 -37.65 4.87 5.93
C GLY A 42 -36.33 4.88 6.71
N LEU A 43 -36.14 5.94 7.51
CA LEU A 43 -34.98 6.08 8.40
C LEU A 43 -35.21 5.26 9.68
N THR A 44 -34.16 4.59 10.15
CA THR A 44 -34.15 3.99 11.49
C THR A 44 -34.09 5.07 12.57
N ASP A 45 -34.29 4.69 13.81
CA ASP A 45 -33.97 5.54 14.96
C ASP A 45 -32.49 5.93 14.93
N ARG A 46 -32.16 7.10 15.46
CA ARG A 46 -30.79 7.60 15.55
C ARG A 46 -30.05 6.89 16.67
N VAL A 47 -28.85 6.39 16.33
CA VAL A 47 -27.91 5.76 17.26
C VAL A 47 -26.73 6.69 17.51
N ASP A 48 -26.39 6.91 18.77
CA ASP A 48 -25.21 7.71 19.14
C ASP A 48 -23.93 6.94 18.76
N ILE A 49 -23.00 7.65 18.11
CA ILE A 49 -21.71 7.10 17.72
C ILE A 49 -20.61 7.79 18.53
N ASN A 50 -20.11 7.11 19.54
CA ASN A 50 -19.09 7.63 20.44
C ASN A 50 -17.67 7.12 20.13
N LYS A 51 -17.51 6.18 19.18
CA LYS A 51 -16.27 5.41 18.99
C LYS A 51 -15.88 5.13 17.54
N ILE A 52 -16.48 5.78 16.56
CA ILE A 52 -16.20 5.48 15.14
C ILE A 52 -15.78 6.75 14.43
N VAL A 53 -14.59 6.72 13.84
CA VAL A 53 -14.21 7.65 12.78
C VAL A 53 -15.10 7.34 11.57
N MET A 54 -15.91 8.30 11.14
CA MET A 54 -16.94 8.08 10.11
C MET A 54 -16.31 7.77 8.77
N GLN A 55 -16.56 6.57 8.24
CA GLN A 55 -16.09 6.18 6.91
C GLN A 55 -16.71 7.10 5.84
N GLY A 56 -15.84 7.74 5.05
CA GLY A 56 -16.25 8.70 4.02
C GLY A 56 -16.12 10.17 4.43
N GLU A 57 -15.78 10.46 5.66
CA GLU A 57 -15.42 11.79 6.14
C GLU A 57 -14.00 12.16 5.70
N ASN A 58 -13.78 13.40 5.26
CA ASN A 58 -12.48 13.83 4.75
C ASN A 58 -11.36 13.83 5.81
N LEU A 59 -11.69 13.97 7.07
CA LEU A 59 -10.76 13.98 8.20
C LEU A 59 -10.49 12.58 8.77
N ALA A 60 -11.38 11.62 8.56
CA ALA A 60 -11.28 10.28 9.10
C ALA A 60 -9.93 9.57 8.83
N PRO A 61 -9.35 9.61 7.60
CA PRO A 61 -8.04 9.03 7.35
C PRO A 61 -6.92 9.69 8.14
N LEU A 62 -7.00 11.02 8.36
CA LEU A 62 -6.01 11.76 9.15
C LEU A 62 -6.10 11.40 10.63
N GLU A 63 -7.30 11.39 11.18
CA GLU A 63 -7.55 11.03 12.58
C GLU A 63 -7.06 9.62 12.89
N CYS A 64 -7.37 8.67 12.01
CA CYS A 64 -6.89 7.29 12.11
C CYS A 64 -5.36 7.20 12.05
N SER A 65 -4.75 7.89 11.08
CA SER A 65 -3.30 7.88 10.88
C SER A 65 -2.56 8.46 12.09
N VAL A 66 -3.05 9.56 12.66
CA VAL A 66 -2.43 10.18 13.84
C VAL A 66 -2.45 9.26 15.05
N GLN A 67 -3.57 8.57 15.30
CA GLN A 67 -3.66 7.62 16.41
C GLN A 67 -2.70 6.43 16.26
N ILE A 68 -2.55 5.89 15.04
CA ILE A 68 -1.68 4.74 14.80
C ILE A 68 -0.22 5.17 14.73
N ASP A 69 0.11 6.35 14.23
CA ASP A 69 1.47 6.87 14.13
C ASP A 69 2.15 6.96 15.50
N THR A 70 1.38 7.18 16.57
CA THR A 70 1.90 7.18 17.94
C THR A 70 2.50 5.83 18.34
N PHE A 71 2.01 4.70 17.83
CA PHE A 71 2.63 3.38 18.07
C PHE A 71 4.05 3.32 17.54
N GLY A 72 4.26 3.80 16.30
CA GLY A 72 5.58 3.85 15.68
C GLY A 72 6.54 4.72 16.47
N LYS A 73 6.10 5.92 16.89
CA LYS A 73 6.90 6.86 17.67
C LYS A 73 7.31 6.27 19.03
N GLU A 74 6.36 5.75 19.79
CA GLU A 74 6.62 5.14 21.09
C GLU A 74 7.55 3.92 20.97
N CYS A 75 7.42 3.10 19.94
CA CYS A 75 8.37 2.00 19.69
C CYS A 75 9.79 2.51 19.45
N VAL A 76 9.96 3.61 18.71
CA VAL A 76 11.28 4.21 18.44
C VAL A 76 11.86 4.83 19.71
N GLU A 77 11.06 5.58 20.47
CA GLU A 77 11.49 6.24 21.71
C GLU A 77 11.90 5.24 22.79
N GLU A 78 11.13 4.18 22.96
CA GLU A 78 11.46 3.12 23.93
C GLU A 78 12.57 2.20 23.43
N ASN A 79 12.95 2.28 22.15
CA ASN A 79 13.94 1.41 21.47
C ASN A 79 13.70 -0.09 21.73
N LYS A 80 12.42 -0.46 21.92
CA LYS A 80 12.01 -1.82 22.27
C LYS A 80 11.35 -2.49 21.06
N TYR A 81 11.70 -3.76 20.87
CA TYR A 81 11.04 -4.67 19.92
C TYR A 81 11.14 -4.28 18.43
N LEU A 82 11.99 -3.29 18.08
CA LEU A 82 12.18 -2.87 16.70
C LEU A 82 12.87 -3.97 15.89
N PHE A 83 12.47 -4.05 14.62
CA PHE A 83 13.25 -4.73 13.61
C PHE A 83 14.38 -3.81 13.15
N PHE A 84 15.62 -4.32 13.10
CA PHE A 84 16.76 -3.59 12.58
C PHE A 84 17.15 -4.16 11.22
N TYR A 85 16.81 -3.44 10.14
CA TYR A 85 17.26 -3.82 8.81
C TYR A 85 18.77 -3.65 8.71
N ARG A 86 19.47 -4.73 8.33
CA ARG A 86 20.94 -4.78 8.25
C ARG A 86 21.65 -4.33 9.52
N GLY A 87 21.01 -4.49 10.67
CA GLY A 87 21.57 -4.15 11.97
C GLY A 87 21.64 -2.65 12.30
N SER A 88 21.34 -1.77 11.36
CA SER A 88 21.48 -0.32 11.53
C SER A 88 20.19 0.48 11.38
N VAL A 89 19.29 0.10 10.48
CA VAL A 89 18.07 0.85 10.21
C VAL A 89 16.93 0.31 11.07
N ALA A 90 16.54 1.05 12.11
CA ALA A 90 15.39 0.72 12.95
C ALA A 90 14.07 0.88 12.16
N VAL A 91 13.26 -0.18 12.15
CA VAL A 91 11.98 -0.21 11.45
C VAL A 91 10.87 -0.30 12.50
N PRO A 92 10.11 0.78 12.71
CA PRO A 92 8.94 0.76 13.58
C PRO A 92 7.78 0.00 12.92
N PRO A 93 6.69 -0.27 13.66
CA PRO A 93 5.43 -0.62 13.05
C PRO A 93 5.07 0.38 11.95
N LEU A 94 4.70 -0.11 10.77
CA LEU A 94 4.35 0.74 9.61
C LEU A 94 2.84 0.74 9.45
N SER A 95 2.26 1.92 9.28
CA SER A 95 0.82 2.06 9.13
C SER A 95 0.44 2.81 7.85
N MET A 96 -0.72 2.46 7.31
CA MET A 96 -1.38 3.21 6.26
C MET A 96 -2.86 3.29 6.60
N VAL A 97 -3.27 4.42 7.17
CA VAL A 97 -4.62 4.64 7.72
C VAL A 97 -4.94 3.60 8.81
N ASP A 98 -5.73 2.58 8.51
CA ASP A 98 -6.16 1.50 9.41
C ASP A 98 -5.36 0.19 9.24
N ASP A 99 -4.53 0.10 8.22
CA ASP A 99 -3.67 -1.07 7.99
C ASP A 99 -2.34 -0.91 8.74
N LEU A 100 -1.99 -1.88 9.59
CA LEU A 100 -0.76 -1.92 10.37
C LEU A 100 0.07 -3.15 10.00
N ILE A 101 1.36 -2.95 9.73
CA ILE A 101 2.31 -4.03 9.52
C ILE A 101 3.45 -3.94 10.55
N CYS A 102 3.77 -5.07 11.16
CA CYS A 102 4.86 -5.20 12.13
C CYS A 102 5.86 -6.23 11.63
N ILE A 103 7.13 -5.87 11.65
CA ILE A 103 8.23 -6.73 11.21
C ILE A 103 9.06 -7.14 12.42
N SER A 104 9.40 -8.42 12.53
CA SER A 104 10.27 -8.94 13.59
C SER A 104 11.23 -9.99 13.05
N VAL A 105 12.40 -10.13 13.70
CA VAL A 105 13.45 -11.09 13.28
C VAL A 105 13.23 -12.51 13.84
N CYS A 106 12.47 -12.65 14.91
CA CYS A 106 12.23 -13.94 15.56
C CYS A 106 10.87 -13.99 16.26
N GLY A 107 10.45 -15.20 16.64
CA GLY A 107 9.18 -15.42 17.30
C GLY A 107 9.04 -14.68 18.65
N ILE A 108 10.11 -14.56 19.42
CA ILE A 108 10.09 -13.84 20.71
C ILE A 108 9.86 -12.35 20.48
N ASN A 109 10.58 -11.72 19.55
CA ASN A 109 10.39 -10.32 19.23
C ASN A 109 8.99 -10.06 18.64
N SER A 110 8.47 -11.00 17.84
CA SER A 110 7.10 -10.93 17.34
C SER A 110 6.08 -10.95 18.49
N GLN A 111 6.28 -11.81 19.49
CA GLN A 111 5.40 -11.90 20.66
C GLN A 111 5.44 -10.64 21.51
N LEU A 112 6.65 -10.11 21.76
CA LEU A 112 6.81 -8.88 22.52
C LEU A 112 6.21 -7.67 21.81
N MET A 113 6.39 -7.56 20.48
CA MET A 113 5.75 -6.52 19.66
C MET A 113 4.23 -6.65 19.71
N ASN A 114 3.70 -7.86 19.56
CA ASN A 114 2.27 -8.12 19.65
C ASN A 114 1.70 -7.73 21.03
N PHE A 115 2.40 -8.08 22.11
CA PHE A 115 2.00 -7.66 23.46
C PHE A 115 1.98 -6.14 23.60
N PHE A 116 3.03 -5.46 23.14
CA PHE A 116 3.11 -4.00 23.16
C PHE A 116 1.93 -3.36 22.41
N ILE A 117 1.63 -3.84 21.21
CA ILE A 117 0.53 -3.34 20.40
C ILE A 117 -0.82 -3.56 21.07
N ASN A 118 -1.06 -4.74 21.67
CA ASN A 118 -2.28 -5.01 22.43
C ASN A 118 -2.44 -4.03 23.61
N VAL A 119 -1.40 -3.83 24.40
CA VAL A 119 -1.44 -2.90 25.54
C VAL A 119 -1.76 -1.49 25.08
N LYS A 120 -1.06 -0.99 24.06
CA LYS A 120 -1.27 0.37 23.54
C LYS A 120 -2.65 0.53 22.89
N SER A 121 -3.09 -0.46 22.13
CA SER A 121 -4.44 -0.45 21.54
C SER A 121 -5.52 -0.36 22.59
N ASN A 122 -5.39 -1.15 23.65
CA ASN A 122 -6.34 -1.14 24.76
C ASN A 122 -6.34 0.22 25.48
N MET A 123 -5.17 0.83 25.70
CA MET A 123 -5.06 2.18 26.27
C MET A 123 -5.75 3.25 25.40
N LYS A 124 -5.69 3.08 24.08
CA LYS A 124 -6.28 4.00 23.08
C LYS A 124 -7.70 3.57 22.65
N LYS A 125 -8.27 2.53 23.23
CA LYS A 125 -9.56 1.93 22.86
C LYS A 125 -9.67 1.57 21.38
N LEU A 126 -8.53 1.20 20.74
CA LEU A 126 -8.48 0.72 19.37
C LEU A 126 -8.81 -0.76 19.32
N GLN A 127 -9.61 -1.16 18.33
CA GLN A 127 -9.98 -2.55 18.13
C GLN A 127 -9.53 -3.04 16.75
N PHE A 128 -8.85 -4.18 16.73
CA PHE A 128 -8.44 -4.83 15.48
C PHE A 128 -9.54 -5.73 14.92
N GLY A 129 -9.66 -5.75 13.60
CA GLY A 129 -10.54 -6.70 12.91
C GLY A 129 -9.95 -8.12 12.95
N GLU A 130 -10.47 -8.98 13.83
CA GLU A 130 -9.95 -10.32 14.10
C GLU A 130 -9.65 -11.13 12.82
N ALA A 131 -10.63 -11.21 11.91
CA ALA A 131 -10.53 -11.98 10.66
C ALA A 131 -9.55 -11.40 9.62
N LYS A 132 -8.91 -10.24 9.92
CA LYS A 132 -7.97 -9.55 9.02
C LYS A 132 -6.55 -9.52 9.56
N CYS A 133 -6.32 -10.12 10.73
CA CYS A 133 -5.01 -10.16 11.35
C CYS A 133 -4.34 -11.50 11.04
N HIS A 134 -3.26 -11.46 10.27
CA HIS A 134 -2.51 -12.66 9.89
C HIS A 134 -1.01 -12.48 10.13
N ARG A 135 -0.31 -13.59 10.25
CA ARG A 135 1.15 -13.63 10.36
C ARG A 135 1.75 -14.38 9.17
N ILE A 136 2.80 -13.81 8.60
CA ILE A 136 3.58 -14.43 7.51
C ILE A 136 5.00 -14.68 8.01
N HIS A 137 5.47 -15.90 7.83
CA HIS A 137 6.88 -16.25 8.03
C HIS A 137 7.62 -16.16 6.71
N VAL A 138 8.56 -15.20 6.61
CA VAL A 138 9.39 -15.01 5.42
C VAL A 138 10.77 -15.63 5.66
N GLY A 139 11.20 -16.53 4.79
CA GLY A 139 12.50 -17.18 4.87
C GLY A 139 12.45 -18.71 4.91
N LYS A 140 13.62 -19.34 5.03
CA LYS A 140 13.76 -20.80 4.96
C LYS A 140 13.60 -21.52 6.30
N ASP A 141 13.90 -20.83 7.40
CA ASP A 141 13.89 -21.42 8.73
C ASP A 141 12.50 -21.33 9.36
N LYS A 142 11.80 -22.43 9.36
CA LYS A 142 10.54 -22.59 10.11
C LYS A 142 10.88 -22.89 11.58
N THR A 143 11.36 -21.89 12.29
CA THR A 143 11.42 -21.97 13.76
C THR A 143 10.00 -22.03 14.31
N VAL A 144 9.81 -22.83 15.37
CA VAL A 144 8.53 -22.85 16.10
C VAL A 144 8.30 -21.45 16.66
N CYS A 145 7.38 -20.72 16.06
CA CYS A 145 7.03 -19.40 16.55
C CYS A 145 5.92 -19.51 17.59
N PRO A 146 6.01 -18.70 18.67
CA PRO A 146 4.94 -18.66 19.66
C PRO A 146 3.63 -18.20 19.07
N THR A 147 2.52 -18.66 19.61
CA THR A 147 1.19 -18.20 19.26
C THR A 147 1.06 -16.70 19.53
N LEU A 148 0.56 -15.96 18.56
CA LEU A 148 0.22 -14.55 18.70
C LEU A 148 -1.30 -14.42 18.86
N SER A 149 -1.73 -13.43 19.65
CA SER A 149 -3.16 -13.18 19.84
C SER A 149 -3.44 -11.69 19.98
N ILE A 150 -4.64 -11.32 19.62
CA ILE A 150 -5.20 -9.97 19.85
C ILE A 150 -6.39 -10.06 20.79
N ASP A 151 -6.59 -9.02 21.57
CA ASP A 151 -7.71 -8.95 22.50
C ASP A 151 -9.03 -8.76 21.74
N LYS A 152 -10.04 -9.49 22.19
CA LYS A 152 -11.40 -9.39 21.69
C LYS A 152 -12.25 -8.51 22.58
N TRP A 153 -13.05 -7.68 21.96
CA TRP A 153 -13.97 -6.79 22.66
C TRP A 153 -15.37 -6.95 22.10
N LYS A 154 -16.35 -7.03 22.98
CA LYS A 154 -17.77 -7.00 22.62
C LYS A 154 -18.43 -5.79 23.23
N THR A 155 -19.14 -5.04 22.40
CA THR A 155 -20.01 -3.97 22.87
C THR A 155 -21.26 -4.57 23.51
N LYS A 156 -21.49 -4.31 24.78
CA LYS A 156 -22.68 -4.71 25.51
C LYS A 156 -23.53 -3.51 25.88
N ASN A 157 -24.85 -3.65 25.74
CA ASN A 157 -25.76 -2.72 26.37
C ASN A 157 -25.70 -2.96 27.89
N ILE A 158 -25.25 -1.98 28.61
CA ILE A 158 -25.34 -1.98 30.07
C ILE A 158 -26.63 -1.24 30.42
N GLU A 159 -27.64 -1.98 30.93
CA GLU A 159 -28.79 -1.37 31.53
C GLU A 159 -28.36 -0.70 32.84
N PRO A 160 -28.55 0.59 33.00
CA PRO A 160 -28.18 1.27 34.23
C PRO A 160 -29.08 0.78 35.37
N LEU A 161 -28.50 0.66 36.56
CA LEU A 161 -29.23 0.32 37.80
C LEU A 161 -30.36 1.31 38.14
N ASP A 162 -30.37 2.51 37.53
CA ASP A 162 -31.22 3.64 37.87
C ASP A 162 -32.06 4.20 36.69
N ASN A 163 -32.52 3.45 35.75
CA ASN A 163 -33.35 3.94 34.63
C ASN A 163 -32.86 5.20 33.90
N THR A 164 -31.58 5.56 34.04
CA THR A 164 -30.90 6.59 33.27
C THR A 164 -30.18 5.95 32.10
N MET A 165 -30.28 6.53 30.93
CA MET A 165 -29.73 6.13 29.63
C MET A 165 -28.80 4.89 29.61
N SER A 166 -29.18 3.86 28.84
CA SER A 166 -28.34 2.70 28.56
C SER A 166 -27.03 3.13 27.93
N SER A 167 -25.87 2.77 28.51
CA SER A 167 -24.57 2.99 27.93
C SER A 167 -24.11 1.73 27.18
N LEU A 168 -23.45 1.95 26.04
CA LEU A 168 -22.76 0.88 25.31
C LEU A 168 -21.30 0.86 25.82
N ASP A 169 -20.94 -0.19 26.56
CA ASP A 169 -19.56 -0.39 27.02
C ASP A 169 -18.93 -1.61 26.37
N ASP A 170 -17.64 -1.51 26.10
CA ASP A 170 -16.87 -2.62 25.57
C ASP A 170 -16.36 -3.50 26.71
N VAL A 171 -16.67 -4.78 26.62
CA VAL A 171 -16.28 -5.79 27.58
C VAL A 171 -15.27 -6.74 26.92
N HIS A 172 -14.16 -7.01 27.60
CA HIS A 172 -13.18 -7.99 27.13
C HIS A 172 -13.83 -9.37 26.95
N ASP A 173 -13.72 -9.94 25.76
CA ASP A 173 -14.35 -11.22 25.37
C ASP A 173 -13.30 -12.30 25.04
N GLY A 174 -12.14 -12.24 25.68
CA GLY A 174 -11.05 -13.19 25.48
C GLY A 174 -10.01 -12.75 24.45
N HIS A 175 -9.38 -13.72 23.79
CA HIS A 175 -8.32 -13.49 22.81
C HIS A 175 -8.65 -14.18 21.50
N HIS A 176 -8.30 -13.56 20.39
CA HIS A 176 -8.30 -14.17 19.09
C HIS A 176 -6.87 -14.54 18.68
N VAL A 177 -6.66 -15.80 18.31
CA VAL A 177 -5.36 -16.27 17.82
C VAL A 177 -5.13 -15.77 16.40
N ILE A 178 -3.99 -15.12 16.20
CA ILE A 178 -3.56 -14.69 14.86
C ILE A 178 -3.09 -15.91 14.07
N GLU A 179 -3.73 -16.18 12.94
CA GLU A 179 -3.42 -17.32 12.09
C GLU A 179 -2.16 -17.08 11.25
N ASP A 180 -1.39 -18.17 11.06
CA ASP A 180 -0.27 -18.17 10.13
C ASP A 180 -0.77 -18.37 8.70
N THR A 181 -0.31 -17.53 7.80
CA THR A 181 -0.59 -17.65 6.36
C THR A 181 0.69 -17.64 5.53
N ASN A 182 0.63 -18.22 4.33
CA ASN A 182 1.73 -18.17 3.38
C ASN A 182 1.67 -16.95 2.46
N GLU A 183 0.57 -16.23 2.48
CA GLU A 183 0.35 -15.04 1.67
C GLU A 183 -0.68 -14.12 2.31
N GLU A 184 -0.48 -12.83 2.16
CA GLU A 184 -1.41 -11.80 2.62
C GLU A 184 -1.45 -10.65 1.62
N LYS A 185 -2.62 -10.07 1.45
CA LYS A 185 -2.80 -8.88 0.61
C LYS A 185 -2.63 -7.63 1.44
N TYR A 186 -1.57 -6.87 1.17
CA TYR A 186 -1.30 -5.59 1.81
C TYR A 186 -1.21 -4.46 0.79
N LEU A 187 -1.99 -3.39 0.95
CA LEU A 187 -2.07 -2.21 0.07
C LEU A 187 -2.22 -2.55 -1.43
N GLY A 188 -2.86 -3.66 -1.73
CA GLY A 188 -3.11 -4.08 -3.11
C GLY A 188 -2.05 -4.98 -3.73
N ASP A 189 -0.95 -5.23 -3.05
CA ASP A 189 0.04 -6.25 -3.40
C ASP A 189 -0.12 -7.51 -2.54
N ILE A 190 0.37 -8.66 -3.05
CA ILE A 190 0.37 -9.93 -2.34
C ILE A 190 1.78 -10.20 -1.83
N ILE A 191 1.94 -10.15 -0.52
CA ILE A 191 3.18 -10.54 0.16
C ILE A 191 3.16 -12.04 0.37
N CYS A 192 4.22 -12.73 -0.09
CA CYS A 192 4.33 -14.19 0.03
C CYS A 192 5.49 -14.58 0.97
N SER A 193 5.32 -15.70 1.68
CA SER A 193 6.33 -16.25 2.58
C SER A 193 7.67 -16.60 1.89
N ASN A 194 7.64 -16.86 0.58
CA ASN A 194 8.83 -17.15 -0.23
C ASN A 194 9.53 -15.87 -0.77
N GLY A 195 8.99 -14.68 -0.51
CA GLY A 195 9.51 -13.40 -1.00
C GLY A 195 9.42 -13.19 -2.52
N ARG A 196 8.63 -14.00 -3.24
CA ARG A 196 8.49 -13.93 -4.70
C ARG A 196 7.24 -13.16 -5.13
N ASN A 197 7.32 -12.58 -6.33
CA ASN A 197 6.21 -11.82 -6.93
C ASN A 197 5.25 -12.67 -7.79
N ASP A 198 5.45 -13.98 -7.92
CA ASP A 198 4.67 -14.82 -8.85
C ASP A 198 3.16 -14.73 -8.62
N LYS A 199 2.71 -14.80 -7.37
CA LYS A 199 1.27 -14.69 -7.03
C LYS A 199 0.72 -13.29 -7.25
N ASN A 200 1.54 -12.27 -6.98
CA ASN A 200 1.17 -10.89 -7.24
C ASN A 200 0.97 -10.67 -8.75
N VAL A 201 1.91 -11.11 -9.58
CA VAL A 201 1.79 -11.05 -11.05
C VAL A 201 0.57 -11.82 -11.54
N ALA A 202 0.34 -13.03 -11.07
CA ALA A 202 -0.86 -13.83 -11.44
C ALA A 202 -2.17 -13.09 -11.10
N ALA A 203 -2.25 -12.45 -9.94
CA ALA A 203 -3.40 -11.63 -9.55
C ALA A 203 -3.56 -10.40 -10.47
N ARG A 204 -2.46 -9.75 -10.86
CA ARG A 204 -2.46 -8.63 -11.81
C ARG A 204 -2.91 -9.08 -13.21
N VAL A 205 -2.45 -10.23 -13.69
CA VAL A 205 -2.88 -10.82 -14.96
C VAL A 205 -4.38 -11.11 -14.95
N LYS A 206 -4.89 -11.72 -13.87
CA LYS A 206 -6.33 -11.97 -13.71
C LYS A 206 -7.15 -10.68 -13.77
N LYS A 207 -6.71 -9.65 -13.01
CA LYS A 207 -7.36 -8.32 -13.01
C LYS A 207 -7.31 -7.67 -14.39
N GLY A 208 -6.16 -7.72 -15.07
CA GLY A 208 -5.95 -7.14 -16.38
C GLY A 208 -6.83 -7.74 -17.46
N ASN A 209 -7.09 -9.06 -17.43
CA ASN A 209 -8.05 -9.70 -18.33
C ASN A 209 -9.48 -9.13 -18.19
N GLY A 210 -9.91 -8.82 -16.97
CA GLY A 210 -11.18 -8.14 -16.72
C GLY A 210 -11.20 -6.73 -17.31
N ILE A 211 -10.12 -5.97 -17.14
CA ILE A 211 -9.98 -4.60 -17.65
C ILE A 211 -9.95 -4.60 -19.18
N ILE A 212 -9.28 -5.56 -19.83
CA ILE A 212 -9.27 -5.70 -21.29
C ILE A 212 -10.70 -5.86 -21.83
N LYS A 213 -11.54 -6.66 -21.16
CA LYS A 213 -12.95 -6.82 -21.55
C LYS A 213 -13.71 -5.50 -21.46
N GLN A 214 -13.52 -4.75 -20.36
CA GLN A 214 -14.14 -3.43 -20.18
C GLN A 214 -13.69 -2.43 -21.25
N ILE A 215 -12.37 -2.33 -21.50
CA ILE A 215 -11.85 -1.45 -22.55
C ILE A 215 -12.39 -1.85 -23.93
N SER A 216 -12.44 -3.15 -24.24
CA SER A 216 -12.99 -3.63 -25.52
C SER A 216 -14.45 -3.19 -25.71
N SER A 217 -15.29 -3.34 -24.68
CA SER A 217 -16.69 -2.90 -24.75
C SER A 217 -16.80 -1.39 -24.99
N ILE A 218 -15.99 -0.57 -24.31
CA ILE A 218 -15.98 0.89 -24.54
C ILE A 218 -15.54 1.24 -25.96
N LEU A 219 -14.51 0.53 -26.49
CA LEU A 219 -14.00 0.79 -27.82
C LEU A 219 -14.98 0.36 -28.93
N GLU A 220 -15.73 -0.73 -28.73
CA GLU A 220 -16.79 -1.18 -29.62
C GLU A 220 -17.90 -0.12 -29.77
N GLU A 221 -18.22 0.62 -28.72
CA GLU A 221 -19.21 1.71 -28.77
C GLU A 221 -18.70 2.96 -29.51
N LEU A 222 -17.39 3.15 -29.62
CA LEU A 222 -16.78 4.35 -30.19
C LEU A 222 -16.66 4.31 -31.71
N PHE A 223 -16.92 3.20 -32.36
CA PHE A 223 -16.87 3.00 -33.84
C PHE A 223 -15.75 3.80 -34.52
N PHE A 224 -14.56 3.32 -34.67
CA PHE A 224 -13.42 3.87 -35.47
C PHE A 224 -13.49 5.37 -35.81
N GLY A 225 -14.01 6.20 -34.91
CA GLY A 225 -14.06 7.64 -35.10
C GLY A 225 -12.65 8.26 -35.08
N LYS A 226 -12.55 9.52 -35.52
CA LYS A 226 -11.30 10.29 -35.60
C LYS A 226 -10.41 10.20 -34.37
N TYR A 227 -10.98 9.97 -33.17
CA TYR A 227 -10.29 9.94 -31.92
C TYR A 227 -10.10 8.54 -31.34
N PHE A 228 -10.45 7.48 -32.05
CA PHE A 228 -10.43 6.10 -31.59
C PHE A 228 -9.06 5.71 -30.94
N PHE A 229 -7.97 5.85 -31.70
CA PHE A 229 -6.64 5.51 -31.21
C PHE A 229 -6.18 6.39 -30.03
N LEU A 230 -6.58 7.65 -30.00
CA LEU A 230 -6.27 8.53 -28.86
C LEU A 230 -6.99 8.05 -27.60
N VAL A 231 -8.27 7.74 -27.69
CA VAL A 231 -9.05 7.20 -26.55
C VAL A 231 -8.50 5.84 -26.13
N ALA A 232 -8.20 4.96 -27.07
CA ALA A 232 -7.60 3.66 -26.77
C ALA A 232 -6.26 3.78 -25.99
N LYS A 233 -5.38 4.71 -26.40
CA LYS A 233 -4.13 5.00 -25.67
C LYS A 233 -4.37 5.54 -24.26
N ILE A 234 -5.34 6.44 -24.10
CA ILE A 234 -5.73 6.98 -22.79
C ILE A 234 -6.26 5.85 -21.88
N LEU A 235 -7.16 5.00 -22.39
CA LEU A 235 -7.71 3.89 -21.64
C LEU A 235 -6.63 2.85 -21.27
N ARG A 236 -5.71 2.54 -22.21
CA ARG A 236 -4.56 1.69 -21.89
C ARG A 236 -3.72 2.30 -20.77
N GLY A 237 -3.36 3.56 -20.83
CA GLY A 237 -2.54 4.22 -19.83
C GLY A 237 -3.24 4.33 -18.47
N SER A 238 -4.45 4.87 -18.45
CA SER A 238 -5.16 5.24 -17.22
C SER A 238 -5.80 4.03 -16.51
N LEU A 239 -6.44 3.13 -17.25
CA LEU A 239 -7.14 1.98 -16.65
C LEU A 239 -6.27 0.73 -16.61
N PHE A 240 -5.66 0.34 -17.73
CA PHE A 240 -4.94 -0.91 -17.82
C PHE A 240 -3.57 -0.82 -17.16
N ILE A 241 -2.65 0.02 -17.64
CA ILE A 241 -1.27 0.12 -17.13
C ILE A 241 -1.25 0.46 -15.63
N ASN A 242 -2.03 1.45 -15.19
CA ASN A 242 -2.06 1.85 -13.79
C ASN A 242 -2.64 0.76 -12.87
N SER A 243 -3.53 -0.08 -13.38
CA SER A 243 -4.10 -1.18 -12.58
C SER A 243 -3.18 -2.39 -12.47
N ILE A 244 -2.47 -2.77 -13.56
CA ILE A 244 -1.59 -3.94 -13.55
C ILE A 244 -0.21 -3.63 -12.98
N LEU A 245 0.26 -2.38 -13.12
CA LEU A 245 1.55 -1.91 -12.59
C LEU A 245 1.40 -1.03 -11.33
N LEU A 246 0.31 -1.18 -10.57
CA LEU A 246 0.15 -0.48 -9.30
C LEU A 246 1.28 -0.88 -8.35
N ILE A 247 1.99 0.10 -7.77
CA ILE A 247 3.12 -0.09 -6.84
C ILE A 247 4.32 -0.83 -7.49
N SER A 248 4.39 -0.89 -8.82
CA SER A 248 5.46 -1.62 -9.51
C SER A 248 6.84 -0.97 -9.39
N GLU A 249 6.91 0.26 -8.95
CA GLU A 249 8.16 0.98 -8.67
C GLU A 249 9.01 0.33 -7.56
N VAL A 250 8.36 -0.42 -6.65
CA VAL A 250 9.06 -1.17 -5.58
C VAL A 250 9.27 -2.64 -5.90
N TRP A 251 8.77 -3.14 -7.05
CA TRP A 251 8.98 -4.53 -7.42
C TRP A 251 10.44 -4.79 -7.77
N TYR A 252 11.00 -5.76 -7.12
CA TYR A 252 12.37 -6.24 -7.31
C TYR A 252 12.35 -7.76 -7.57
N ASN A 253 13.45 -8.28 -8.04
CA ASN A 253 13.64 -9.73 -8.25
C ASN A 253 12.54 -10.39 -9.10
N MET A 254 12.08 -9.65 -10.13
CA MET A 254 11.10 -10.15 -11.09
C MET A 254 11.76 -11.14 -12.04
N THR A 255 11.16 -12.32 -12.21
CA THR A 255 11.62 -13.28 -13.22
C THR A 255 11.23 -12.84 -14.62
N ASN A 256 11.99 -13.27 -15.63
CA ASN A 256 11.61 -13.02 -17.03
C ASN A 256 10.21 -13.55 -17.35
N ALA A 257 9.81 -14.71 -16.80
CA ALA A 257 8.48 -15.25 -16.95
C ALA A 257 7.39 -14.31 -16.44
N ASN A 258 7.60 -13.67 -15.27
CA ASN A 258 6.66 -12.69 -14.72
C ASN A 258 6.50 -11.47 -15.64
N ILE A 259 7.60 -10.97 -16.20
CA ILE A 259 7.57 -9.84 -17.14
C ILE A 259 6.86 -10.24 -18.43
N GLU A 260 7.18 -11.42 -18.98
CA GLU A 260 6.55 -11.95 -20.18
C GLU A 260 5.04 -12.15 -20.03
N ASP A 261 4.57 -12.60 -18.87
CA ASP A 261 3.13 -12.79 -18.64
C ASP A 261 2.38 -11.46 -18.62
N LEU A 262 2.98 -10.40 -18.06
CA LEU A 262 2.43 -9.05 -18.14
C LEU A 262 2.46 -8.51 -19.58
N GLU A 263 3.56 -8.72 -20.31
CA GLU A 263 3.70 -8.30 -21.71
C GLU A 263 2.73 -9.04 -22.65
N LYS A 264 2.53 -10.35 -22.45
CA LYS A 264 1.50 -11.12 -23.19
C LYS A 264 0.12 -10.49 -23.02
N LEU A 265 -0.20 -10.07 -21.80
CA LEU A 265 -1.47 -9.44 -21.49
C LEU A 265 -1.63 -8.09 -22.21
N ASP A 266 -0.60 -7.24 -22.18
CA ASP A 266 -0.59 -5.96 -22.91
C ASP A 266 -0.71 -6.16 -24.42
N ASN A 267 0.02 -7.13 -24.97
CA ASN A 267 -0.04 -7.47 -26.38
C ASN A 267 -1.43 -7.96 -26.82
N ILE A 268 -2.19 -8.63 -25.95
CA ILE A 268 -3.60 -8.96 -26.22
C ILE A 268 -4.44 -7.70 -26.37
N LEU A 269 -4.24 -6.72 -25.47
CA LEU A 269 -4.97 -5.44 -25.55
C LEU A 269 -4.60 -4.67 -26.83
N LEU A 270 -3.30 -4.55 -27.14
CA LEU A 270 -2.83 -3.83 -28.31
C LEU A 270 -3.37 -4.45 -29.63
N ARG A 271 -3.38 -5.79 -29.74
CA ARG A 271 -3.96 -6.49 -30.88
C ARG A 271 -5.46 -6.24 -31.03
N LYS A 272 -6.18 -6.17 -29.93
CA LYS A 272 -7.61 -5.83 -29.95
C LYS A 272 -7.84 -4.39 -30.38
N ILE A 273 -7.02 -3.44 -29.91
CA ILE A 273 -7.10 -2.04 -30.35
C ILE A 273 -6.85 -1.89 -31.85
N MET A 274 -5.91 -2.64 -32.39
CA MET A 274 -5.53 -2.57 -33.81
C MET A 274 -6.33 -3.52 -34.71
N GLU A 275 -7.16 -4.39 -34.14
CA GLU A 275 -7.89 -5.46 -34.81
C GLU A 275 -7.01 -6.39 -35.69
N VAL A 276 -5.83 -6.71 -35.17
CA VAL A 276 -4.88 -7.57 -35.89
C VAL A 276 -4.70 -8.93 -35.26
N GLY A 277 -4.35 -9.91 -36.08
CA GLY A 277 -4.11 -11.28 -35.63
C GLY A 277 -2.80 -11.49 -34.90
N GLN A 278 -2.58 -12.73 -34.41
CA GLN A 278 -1.38 -13.08 -33.64
C GLN A 278 -0.09 -13.11 -34.47
N SER A 279 -0.19 -13.19 -35.79
CA SER A 279 0.96 -13.19 -36.71
C SER A 279 1.69 -11.86 -36.79
N VAL A 280 1.06 -10.76 -36.36
CA VAL A 280 1.68 -9.43 -36.38
C VAL A 280 2.73 -9.34 -35.26
N PRO A 281 4.00 -8.93 -35.57
CA PRO A 281 5.04 -8.78 -34.57
C PRO A 281 4.66 -7.75 -33.50
N THR A 282 4.99 -8.03 -32.23
CA THR A 282 4.65 -7.13 -31.11
C THR A 282 5.36 -5.78 -31.22
N ALA A 283 6.58 -5.73 -31.71
CA ALA A 283 7.31 -4.48 -31.98
C ALA A 283 6.53 -3.54 -32.90
N PHE A 284 5.87 -4.08 -33.95
CA PHE A 284 5.02 -3.29 -34.84
C PHE A 284 3.84 -2.66 -34.12
N LEU A 285 3.21 -3.40 -33.18
CA LEU A 285 2.07 -2.87 -32.39
C LEU A 285 2.49 -1.65 -31.57
N HIS A 286 3.66 -1.73 -30.94
CA HIS A 286 4.19 -0.65 -30.13
C HIS A 286 4.60 0.56 -30.97
N LEU A 287 5.23 0.34 -32.12
CA LEU A 287 5.61 1.40 -33.06
C LEU A 287 4.39 2.16 -33.59
N GLU A 288 3.40 1.45 -34.14
CA GLU A 288 2.21 2.07 -34.73
C GLU A 288 1.38 2.84 -33.70
N LEU A 289 1.25 2.29 -32.49
CA LEU A 289 0.51 2.97 -31.41
C LEU A 289 1.36 4.01 -30.67
N GLY A 290 2.67 4.10 -30.94
CA GLY A 290 3.57 4.98 -30.20
C GLY A 290 3.52 4.68 -28.70
N THR A 291 3.64 3.40 -28.33
CA THR A 291 3.59 2.92 -26.94
C THR A 291 4.85 2.15 -26.61
N LEU A 292 5.22 2.12 -25.33
CA LEU A 292 6.38 1.35 -24.86
C LEU A 292 5.94 -0.05 -24.39
N PRO A 293 6.77 -1.11 -24.62
CA PRO A 293 6.62 -2.39 -23.96
C PRO A 293 6.65 -2.27 -22.44
N LEU A 294 5.92 -3.15 -21.72
CA LEU A 294 5.76 -3.05 -20.27
C LEU A 294 7.09 -3.11 -19.50
N ARG A 295 8.07 -3.88 -19.97
CA ARG A 295 9.42 -3.93 -19.34
C ARG A 295 10.07 -2.56 -19.25
N PHE A 296 9.93 -1.73 -20.25
CA PHE A 296 10.46 -0.37 -20.25
C PHE A 296 9.67 0.57 -19.35
N ILE A 297 8.36 0.38 -19.24
CA ILE A 297 7.52 1.14 -18.30
C ILE A 297 7.90 0.79 -16.86
N LEU A 298 8.16 -0.49 -16.55
CA LEU A 298 8.63 -0.94 -15.23
C LEU A 298 9.97 -0.30 -14.86
N LYS A 299 10.96 -0.35 -15.79
CA LYS A 299 12.27 0.29 -15.59
C LYS A 299 12.12 1.79 -15.36
N THR A 300 11.31 2.46 -16.18
CA THR A 300 11.03 3.90 -16.03
C THR A 300 10.48 4.22 -14.64
N ARG A 301 9.51 3.45 -14.14
CA ARG A 301 8.91 3.66 -12.81
C ARG A 301 9.94 3.52 -11.69
N ARG A 302 10.75 2.46 -11.71
CA ARG A 302 11.80 2.24 -10.70
C ARG A 302 12.86 3.34 -10.70
N ILE A 303 13.33 3.75 -11.88
CA ILE A 303 14.33 4.81 -12.00
C ILE A 303 13.79 6.17 -11.54
N LEU A 304 12.53 6.49 -11.87
CA LEU A 304 11.90 7.72 -11.37
C LEU A 304 11.68 7.68 -9.85
N TYR A 305 11.37 6.51 -9.30
CA TYR A 305 11.22 6.32 -7.86
C TYR A 305 12.57 6.45 -7.13
N LEU A 306 13.69 6.02 -7.74
CA LEU A 306 15.02 6.29 -7.21
C LEU A 306 15.25 7.78 -6.99
N GLN A 307 14.91 8.64 -7.98
CA GLN A 307 15.04 10.09 -7.79
C GLN A 307 14.17 10.59 -6.63
N TYR A 308 12.96 10.06 -6.49
CA TYR A 308 12.08 10.41 -5.38
C TYR A 308 12.75 10.10 -4.04
N ILE A 309 13.29 8.88 -3.86
CA ILE A 309 13.98 8.49 -2.61
C ILE A 309 15.22 9.36 -2.36
N LEU A 310 16.03 9.62 -3.37
CA LEU A 310 17.24 10.44 -3.23
C LEU A 310 16.96 11.90 -2.83
N LYS A 311 15.75 12.39 -3.08
CA LYS A 311 15.32 13.74 -2.68
C LYS A 311 14.65 13.80 -1.31
N GLU A 312 14.32 12.65 -0.74
CA GLU A 312 13.81 12.59 0.62
C GLU A 312 14.87 13.00 1.65
N SER A 313 14.39 13.34 2.84
CA SER A 313 15.30 13.59 3.96
C SER A 313 16.15 12.36 4.27
N GLU A 314 17.42 12.55 4.61
CA GLU A 314 18.32 11.48 5.08
C GLU A 314 17.78 10.76 6.31
N GLN A 315 16.86 11.39 7.05
CA GLN A 315 16.19 10.79 8.19
C GLN A 315 15.01 9.91 7.78
N SER A 316 14.53 10.01 6.55
CA SER A 316 13.42 9.18 6.07
C SER A 316 13.82 7.70 6.04
N LEU A 317 12.85 6.82 6.34
CA LEU A 317 13.08 5.38 6.35
C LEU A 317 13.47 4.87 4.96
N MET A 318 12.87 5.41 3.89
CA MET A 318 13.16 5.02 2.51
C MET A 318 14.61 5.36 2.12
N TYR A 319 15.09 6.57 2.48
CA TYR A 319 16.48 6.95 2.22
C TYR A 319 17.46 6.07 2.99
N LYS A 320 17.19 5.79 4.26
CA LYS A 320 18.02 4.89 5.09
C LYS A 320 18.07 3.47 4.51
N PHE A 321 16.96 2.93 4.01
CA PHE A 321 16.94 1.63 3.35
C PHE A 321 17.79 1.61 2.08
N LEU A 322 17.62 2.62 1.21
CA LEU A 322 18.41 2.74 -0.01
C LEU A 322 19.90 2.83 0.32
N ASN A 323 20.28 3.67 1.28
CA ASN A 323 21.68 3.85 1.67
C ASN A 323 22.28 2.54 2.21
N ALA A 324 21.57 1.83 3.08
CA ALA A 324 22.01 0.54 3.59
C ALA A 324 22.18 -0.53 2.48
N GLN A 325 21.35 -0.49 1.42
CA GLN A 325 21.52 -1.37 0.25
C GLN A 325 22.69 -0.97 -0.63
N MET A 326 23.00 0.32 -0.72
CA MET A 326 24.17 0.80 -1.47
C MET A 326 25.49 0.51 -0.76
N GLU A 327 25.52 0.61 0.58
CA GLU A 327 26.71 0.33 1.39
C GLU A 327 27.09 -1.17 1.43
N ASP A 328 26.11 -2.07 1.52
CA ASP A 328 26.28 -3.53 1.56
C ASP A 328 25.29 -4.24 0.63
N PRO A 329 25.50 -4.19 -0.72
CA PRO A 329 24.57 -4.77 -1.68
C PRO A 329 24.46 -6.29 -1.55
N LYS A 330 23.24 -6.83 -1.55
CA LYS A 330 22.95 -8.27 -1.49
C LYS A 330 22.00 -8.67 -2.61
N ASP A 331 22.17 -9.88 -3.11
CA ASP A 331 21.26 -10.45 -4.10
C ASP A 331 19.81 -10.30 -3.67
N GLY A 332 18.99 -9.79 -4.59
CA GLY A 332 17.58 -9.53 -4.33
C GLY A 332 17.30 -8.15 -3.73
N ASP A 333 18.28 -7.26 -3.60
CA ASP A 333 18.04 -5.87 -3.24
C ASP A 333 17.35 -5.10 -4.37
N TRP A 334 16.45 -4.22 -3.97
CA TRP A 334 15.80 -3.31 -4.92
C TRP A 334 16.79 -2.39 -5.63
N TRP A 335 17.82 -1.91 -4.91
CA TRP A 335 18.89 -1.09 -5.47
C TRP A 335 19.62 -1.78 -6.64
N LEU A 336 19.95 -3.07 -6.51
CA LEU A 336 20.61 -3.82 -7.59
C LEU A 336 19.72 -3.89 -8.83
N THR A 337 18.41 -4.15 -8.64
CA THR A 337 17.47 -4.15 -9.77
C THR A 337 17.44 -2.80 -10.50
N VAL A 338 17.47 -1.68 -9.77
CA VAL A 338 17.49 -0.34 -10.39
C VAL A 338 18.80 -0.06 -11.07
N LYS A 339 19.92 -0.49 -10.47
CA LYS A 339 21.24 -0.36 -11.06
C LYS A 339 21.33 -1.12 -12.39
N ASP A 340 20.85 -2.36 -12.42
CA ASP A 340 20.78 -3.18 -13.64
C ASP A 340 19.89 -2.52 -14.70
N ASP A 341 18.74 -1.96 -14.31
CA ASP A 341 17.88 -1.21 -15.23
C ASP A 341 18.60 -0.01 -15.85
N MET A 342 19.37 0.74 -15.06
CA MET A 342 20.16 1.89 -15.56
C MET A 342 21.29 1.45 -16.49
N GLU A 343 21.98 0.35 -16.16
CA GLU A 343 23.04 -0.22 -16.98
C GLU A 343 22.52 -0.72 -18.33
N GLU A 344 21.42 -1.48 -18.34
CA GLU A 344 20.76 -1.95 -19.55
C GLU A 344 20.29 -0.80 -20.47
N LEU A 345 19.81 0.28 -19.86
CA LEU A 345 19.43 1.50 -20.58
C LEU A 345 20.62 2.39 -20.96
N LYS A 346 21.85 1.98 -20.66
CA LYS A 346 23.07 2.77 -20.89
C LYS A 346 23.01 4.19 -20.30
N MET A 347 22.37 4.34 -19.14
CA MET A 347 22.23 5.63 -18.45
C MET A 347 23.51 6.00 -17.71
N ASN A 348 24.29 6.90 -18.27
CA ASN A 348 25.53 7.42 -17.66
C ASN A 348 25.24 8.68 -16.83
N VAL A 349 24.52 8.52 -15.72
CA VAL A 349 24.16 9.62 -14.81
C VAL A 349 24.50 9.20 -13.37
N SER A 350 25.23 10.03 -12.65
CA SER A 350 25.59 9.77 -11.25
C SER A 350 24.38 10.00 -10.32
N LEU A 351 24.38 9.36 -9.15
CA LEU A 351 23.31 9.55 -8.13
C LEU A 351 23.22 11.00 -7.69
N HIS A 352 24.35 11.68 -7.57
CA HIS A 352 24.39 13.11 -7.22
C HIS A 352 23.71 13.98 -8.30
N GLU A 353 23.92 13.68 -9.57
CA GLU A 353 23.22 14.39 -10.66
C GLU A 353 21.73 14.11 -10.65
N ILE A 354 21.32 12.84 -10.42
CA ILE A 354 19.90 12.47 -10.28
C ILE A 354 19.23 13.26 -9.15
N GLN A 355 19.89 13.32 -8.00
CA GLN A 355 19.37 14.04 -6.82
C GLN A 355 19.19 15.55 -7.09
N ASN A 356 20.16 16.17 -7.76
CA ASN A 356 20.15 17.62 -8.00
C ASN A 356 19.35 18.06 -9.23
N MET A 357 18.97 17.11 -10.10
CA MET A 357 18.20 17.41 -11.30
C MET A 357 16.73 17.71 -10.96
N SER A 358 16.07 18.67 -11.67
CA SER A 358 14.63 18.85 -11.51
C SER A 358 13.87 17.60 -11.96
N LYS A 359 12.69 17.37 -11.36
CA LYS A 359 11.85 16.20 -11.64
C LYS A 359 11.50 16.11 -13.13
N GLU A 360 11.17 17.25 -13.74
CA GLU A 360 10.78 17.35 -15.15
C GLU A 360 11.96 17.04 -16.08
N LYS A 361 13.15 17.57 -15.77
CA LYS A 361 14.37 17.33 -16.56
C LYS A 361 14.75 15.86 -16.50
N PHE A 362 14.79 15.27 -15.30
CA PHE A 362 15.11 13.87 -15.12
C PHE A 362 14.11 12.95 -15.82
N LYS A 363 12.81 13.21 -15.65
CA LYS A 363 11.75 12.46 -16.33
C LYS A 363 11.91 12.48 -17.86
N ARG A 364 12.21 13.65 -18.44
CA ARG A 364 12.45 13.76 -19.90
C ARG A 364 13.67 12.94 -20.31
N GLN A 365 14.79 13.02 -19.56
CA GLN A 365 15.99 12.26 -19.85
C GLN A 365 15.72 10.74 -19.80
N VAL A 366 15.06 10.25 -18.75
CA VAL A 366 14.68 8.83 -18.63
C VAL A 366 13.79 8.41 -19.81
N GLN A 367 12.78 9.21 -20.15
CA GLN A 367 11.89 8.92 -21.27
C GLN A 367 12.66 8.83 -22.61
N GLN A 368 13.53 9.77 -22.92
CA GLN A 368 14.34 9.75 -24.15
C GLN A 368 15.24 8.52 -24.21
N THR A 369 15.90 8.19 -23.11
CA THR A 369 16.79 7.01 -23.05
C THR A 369 15.98 5.72 -23.24
N VAL A 370 14.83 5.61 -22.59
CA VAL A 370 13.96 4.45 -22.70
C VAL A 370 13.36 4.30 -24.10
N GLU A 371 12.91 5.39 -24.71
CA GLU A 371 12.41 5.38 -26.09
C GLU A 371 13.51 4.94 -27.07
N SER A 372 14.72 5.45 -26.95
CA SER A 372 15.85 5.00 -27.77
C SER A 372 16.11 3.49 -27.61
N ALA A 373 16.18 3.00 -26.35
CA ALA A 373 16.44 1.59 -26.07
C ALA A 373 15.28 0.65 -26.47
N ALA A 374 14.06 1.13 -26.53
CA ALA A 374 12.90 0.32 -26.89
C ALA A 374 12.76 0.10 -28.40
N PHE A 375 13.36 0.98 -29.22
CA PHE A 375 13.25 0.97 -30.68
C PHE A 375 14.59 0.74 -31.41
N GLU A 376 15.69 0.51 -30.67
CA GLU A 376 16.94 -0.11 -31.17
C GLU A 376 16.74 -1.63 -31.35
#